data_72536e55e654a26856b18f2ad79db5ab
#
_entry.id   72536e55e654a26856b18f2ad79db5ab
#
_cell.length_a   1.000
_cell.length_b   1.000
_cell.length_c   1.000
_cell.angle_alpha   90.00
_cell.angle_beta   90.00
_cell.angle_gamma   90.00
#
_symmetry.space_group_name_H-M   'P 1'
#
loop_
_entity.id
_entity.type
_entity.pdbx_description
1 polymer ?
#
loop_
_entity_poly.entity_id
_entity_poly.type
_entity_poly.pdbx_seq_one_letter_code
_entity_poly.pdbx_strand_id
1 'polypeptide(L)'
;VVAHTGNPGQVNYTASKAAISGMVKSLALELSTRNITVNSVAPGFIQSNMTDKLNDDQKNTILDRIPMKKLGDSTDIAKAVGFLCSENANYITGQTLHVNGGLALI
;
A
#
# COMPACT_ATOMS: atom_id res chain seq x y z
N VAL A 1 2.00 3.36 -4.70
CA VAL A 1 3.06 3.20 -5.72
C VAL A 1 3.35 4.52 -6.40
N VAL A 2 2.33 5.23 -6.83
CA VAL A 2 2.48 6.53 -7.52
C VAL A 2 3.20 7.55 -6.63
N ALA A 3 2.96 7.54 -5.32
CA ALA A 3 3.60 8.46 -4.39
C ALA A 3 5.12 8.28 -4.31
N HIS A 4 5.63 7.08 -4.63
CA HIS A 4 7.06 6.78 -4.62
C HIS A 4 7.72 7.05 -5.96
N THR A 5 7.02 6.81 -7.05
CA THR A 5 7.56 6.90 -8.42
C THR A 5 7.16 8.18 -9.15
N GLY A 6 6.09 8.82 -8.70
CA GLY A 6 5.48 9.96 -9.38
C GLY A 6 4.72 9.53 -10.64
N ASN A 7 3.93 10.45 -11.15
CA ASN A 7 3.19 10.25 -12.39
C ASN A 7 2.78 11.63 -12.95
N PRO A 8 3.14 11.95 -14.19
CA PRO A 8 2.71 13.20 -14.79
C PRO A 8 1.19 13.39 -14.73
N GLY A 9 0.74 14.60 -14.39
CA GLY A 9 -0.68 14.92 -14.28
C GLY A 9 -1.36 14.54 -12.97
N GLN A 10 -0.62 13.96 -12.01
CA GLN A 10 -1.16 13.55 -10.71
C GLN A 10 -0.46 14.23 -9.52
N VAL A 11 -0.14 15.51 -9.64
CA VAL A 11 0.58 16.24 -8.59
C VAL A 11 -0.18 16.22 -7.26
N ASN A 12 -1.48 16.51 -7.29
CA ASN A 12 -2.30 16.55 -6.06
C ASN A 12 -2.39 15.17 -5.40
N TYR A 13 -2.56 14.12 -6.17
CA TYR A 13 -2.61 12.75 -5.67
C TYR A 13 -1.28 12.34 -5.04
N THR A 14 -0.18 12.59 -5.75
CA THR A 14 1.17 12.27 -5.29
C THR A 14 1.50 13.04 -4.00
N ALA A 15 1.17 14.34 -3.95
CA ALA A 15 1.39 15.16 -2.78
C ALA A 15 0.60 14.66 -1.58
N SER A 16 -0.69 14.30 -1.76
CA SER A 16 -1.53 13.78 -0.69
C SER A 16 -0.99 12.47 -0.12
N LYS A 17 -0.55 11.55 -0.99
CA LYS A 17 0.02 10.28 -0.55
C LYS A 17 1.35 10.46 0.17
N ALA A 18 2.21 11.35 -0.32
CA ALA A 18 3.48 11.68 0.34
C ALA A 18 3.23 12.33 1.71
N ALA A 19 2.23 13.20 1.83
CA ALA A 19 1.86 13.83 3.09
C ALA A 19 1.40 12.79 4.13
N ILE A 20 0.58 11.82 3.73
CA ILE A 20 0.15 10.73 4.62
C ILE A 20 1.37 9.93 5.11
N SER A 21 2.30 9.59 4.23
CA SER A 21 3.51 8.88 4.59
C SER A 21 4.35 9.67 5.60
N GLY A 22 4.49 10.98 5.40
CA GLY A 22 5.18 11.88 6.33
C GLY A 22 4.49 11.95 7.68
N MET A 23 3.16 12.05 7.69
CA MET A 23 2.35 12.06 8.92
C MET A 23 2.53 10.78 9.73
N VAL A 24 2.51 9.62 9.07
CA VAL A 24 2.72 8.32 9.71
C VAL A 24 4.07 8.30 10.43
N LYS A 25 5.13 8.74 9.76
CA LYS A 25 6.47 8.77 10.35
C LYS A 25 6.56 9.71 11.55
N SER A 26 5.99 10.90 11.44
CA SER A 26 6.00 11.88 12.52
C SER A 26 5.20 11.40 13.72
N LEU A 27 4.01 10.86 13.49
CA LEU A 27 3.18 10.31 14.57
C LEU A 27 3.84 9.10 15.23
N ALA A 28 4.48 8.25 14.43
CA ALA A 28 5.22 7.11 14.97
C ALA A 28 6.28 7.56 15.97
N LEU A 29 7.05 8.60 15.62
CA LEU A 29 8.08 9.15 16.50
C LEU A 29 7.49 9.78 17.77
N GLU A 30 6.39 10.53 17.63
CA GLU A 30 5.75 11.18 18.78
C GLU A 30 5.14 10.18 19.78
N LEU A 31 4.63 9.06 19.29
CA LEU A 31 3.89 8.12 20.11
C LEU A 31 4.70 6.89 20.52
N SER A 32 5.94 6.78 20.07
CA SER A 32 6.76 5.57 20.28
C SER A 32 6.99 5.23 21.75
N THR A 33 7.13 6.23 22.62
CA THR A 33 7.35 6.01 24.07
C THR A 33 6.09 5.60 24.80
N ARG A 34 4.93 5.66 24.15
CA ARG A 34 3.63 5.27 24.71
C ARG A 34 3.20 3.86 24.31
N ASN A 35 4.08 3.10 23.69
CA ASN A 35 3.76 1.78 23.13
C ASN A 35 2.63 1.81 22.10
N ILE A 36 2.55 2.91 21.35
CA ILE A 36 1.62 3.06 20.24
C ILE A 36 2.41 3.00 18.95
N THR A 37 2.03 2.08 18.06
CA THR A 37 2.63 1.97 16.73
C THR A 37 1.74 2.63 15.70
N VAL A 38 2.37 3.28 14.71
CA VAL A 38 1.67 3.95 13.61
C VAL A 38 2.32 3.51 12.31
N ASN A 39 1.57 2.78 11.51
CA ASN A 39 2.05 2.23 10.25
C ASN A 39 1.02 2.48 9.16
N SER A 40 1.42 2.26 7.92
CA SER A 40 0.51 2.31 6.77
C SER A 40 0.63 1.06 5.94
N VAL A 41 -0.43 0.74 5.21
CA VAL A 41 -0.46 -0.33 4.21
C VAL A 41 -0.67 0.32 2.85
N ALA A 42 0.18 -0.02 1.88
CA ALA A 42 0.09 0.49 0.52
C ALA A 42 -0.25 -0.66 -0.42
N PRO A 43 -1.52 -0.77 -0.85
CA PRO A 43 -1.91 -1.83 -1.78
C PRO A 43 -1.45 -1.53 -3.21
N GLY A 44 -1.23 -2.58 -3.98
CA GLY A 44 -1.09 -2.50 -5.42
C GLY A 44 -2.44 -2.60 -6.11
N PHE A 45 -2.50 -3.37 -7.21
CA PHE A 45 -3.77 -3.64 -7.89
C PHE A 45 -4.55 -4.72 -7.17
N ILE A 46 -5.73 -4.35 -6.66
CA ILE A 46 -6.59 -5.24 -5.90
C ILE A 46 -7.86 -5.48 -6.72
N GLN A 47 -8.31 -6.72 -6.76
CA GLN A 47 -9.54 -7.09 -7.45
C GLN A 47 -10.73 -6.33 -6.86
N SER A 48 -11.53 -5.74 -7.74
CA SER A 48 -12.69 -4.92 -7.38
C SER A 48 -13.70 -4.94 -8.50
N ASN A 49 -14.87 -4.35 -8.27
CA ASN A 49 -15.87 -4.17 -9.33
C ASN A 49 -15.32 -3.39 -10.52
N MET A 50 -14.42 -2.45 -10.28
CA MET A 50 -13.80 -1.67 -11.36
C MET A 50 -12.88 -2.54 -12.23
N THR A 51 -12.07 -3.39 -11.60
CA THR A 51 -11.18 -4.30 -12.36
C THR A 51 -11.97 -5.38 -13.09
N ASP A 52 -13.09 -5.82 -12.54
CA ASP A 52 -13.96 -6.81 -13.18
C ASP A 52 -14.61 -6.28 -14.46
N LYS A 53 -14.76 -4.96 -14.59
CA LYS A 53 -15.33 -4.31 -15.78
C LYS A 53 -14.32 -4.12 -16.90
N LEU A 54 -13.04 -4.35 -16.66
CA LEU A 54 -12.01 -4.23 -17.68
C LEU A 54 -12.13 -5.37 -18.69
N ASN A 55 -11.79 -5.07 -19.97
CA ASN A 55 -11.69 -6.12 -20.97
C ASN A 55 -10.41 -6.94 -20.76
N ASP A 56 -10.29 -8.04 -21.53
CA ASP A 56 -9.15 -8.95 -21.37
C ASP A 56 -7.81 -8.28 -21.67
N ASP A 57 -7.74 -7.41 -22.68
CA ASP A 57 -6.52 -6.70 -23.03
C ASP A 57 -6.08 -5.76 -21.89
N GLN A 58 -7.02 -5.05 -21.30
CA GLN A 58 -6.75 -4.16 -20.16
C GLN A 58 -6.28 -4.95 -18.93
N LYS A 59 -6.95 -6.07 -18.64
CA LYS A 59 -6.55 -6.96 -17.53
C LYS A 59 -5.15 -7.52 -17.74
N ASN A 60 -4.86 -7.98 -18.95
CA ASN A 60 -3.56 -8.53 -19.29
C ASN A 60 -2.45 -7.49 -19.16
N THR A 61 -2.71 -6.25 -19.57
CA THR A 61 -1.76 -5.15 -19.41
C THR A 61 -1.40 -4.93 -17.93
N ILE A 62 -2.39 -4.95 -17.05
CA ILE A 62 -2.18 -4.82 -15.60
C ILE A 62 -1.40 -6.01 -15.07
N LEU A 63 -1.81 -7.23 -15.43
CA LEU A 63 -1.17 -8.47 -14.94
C LEU A 63 0.28 -8.57 -15.40
N ASP A 64 0.60 -8.09 -16.60
CA ASP A 64 1.98 -8.09 -17.11
C ASP A 64 2.91 -7.22 -16.26
N ARG A 65 2.39 -6.19 -15.61
CA ARG A 65 3.16 -5.30 -14.76
C ARG A 65 3.42 -5.88 -13.37
N ILE A 66 2.65 -6.90 -12.98
CA ILE A 66 2.75 -7.50 -11.65
C ILE A 66 3.63 -8.75 -11.73
N PRO A 67 4.77 -8.79 -11.03
CA PRO A 67 5.64 -9.98 -11.05
C PRO A 67 4.95 -11.27 -10.66
N MET A 68 4.04 -11.25 -9.68
CA MET A 68 3.27 -12.42 -9.28
C MET A 68 2.15 -12.78 -10.25
N LYS A 69 1.90 -11.94 -11.27
CA LYS A 69 0.94 -12.20 -12.37
C LYS A 69 -0.49 -12.44 -11.91
N LYS A 70 -0.89 -11.83 -10.82
CA LYS A 70 -2.27 -11.88 -10.32
C LYS A 70 -2.61 -10.60 -9.57
N LEU A 71 -3.88 -10.25 -9.56
CA LEU A 71 -4.40 -9.19 -8.70
C LEU A 71 -4.39 -9.66 -7.26
N GLY A 72 -4.20 -8.72 -6.34
CA GLY A 72 -4.43 -8.99 -4.93
C GLY A 72 -5.92 -9.06 -4.63
N ASP A 73 -6.25 -9.60 -3.46
CA ASP A 73 -7.60 -9.66 -2.94
C ASP A 73 -7.71 -8.71 -1.76
N SER A 74 -8.93 -8.24 -1.48
CA SER A 74 -9.19 -7.42 -0.28
C SER A 74 -8.76 -8.13 1.00
N THR A 75 -8.83 -9.46 1.04
CA THR A 75 -8.36 -10.25 2.18
C THR A 75 -6.84 -10.18 2.35
N ASP A 76 -6.07 -10.01 1.28
CA ASP A 76 -4.61 -9.83 1.39
C ASP A 76 -4.29 -8.54 2.15
N ILE A 77 -5.05 -7.47 1.88
CA ILE A 77 -4.89 -6.20 2.59
C ILE A 77 -5.36 -6.32 4.04
N ALA A 78 -6.50 -6.97 4.26
CA ALA A 78 -7.04 -7.17 5.60
C ALA A 78 -6.07 -7.96 6.50
N LYS A 79 -5.41 -8.98 5.95
CA LYS A 79 -4.40 -9.76 6.68
C LYS A 79 -3.19 -8.92 7.05
N ALA A 80 -2.73 -8.05 6.15
CA ALA A 80 -1.62 -7.16 6.42
C ALA A 80 -1.97 -6.16 7.54
N VAL A 81 -3.15 -5.55 7.47
CA VAL A 81 -3.64 -4.64 8.52
C VAL A 81 -3.77 -5.40 9.85
N GLY A 82 -4.36 -6.59 9.84
CA GLY A 82 -4.51 -7.41 11.05
C GLY A 82 -3.18 -7.75 11.70
N PHE A 83 -2.15 -8.08 10.89
CA PHE A 83 -0.80 -8.31 11.41
C PHE A 83 -0.24 -7.06 12.09
N LEU A 84 -0.32 -5.90 11.44
CA LEU A 84 0.21 -4.65 11.99
C LEU A 84 -0.51 -4.22 13.27
N CYS A 85 -1.77 -4.61 13.43
CA CYS A 85 -2.56 -4.33 14.64
C CYS A 85 -2.38 -5.38 15.74
N SER A 86 -1.62 -6.43 15.48
CA SER A 86 -1.43 -7.54 16.44
C SER A 86 -0.19 -7.34 17.31
N GLU A 87 -0.10 -8.11 18.36
CA GLU A 87 1.08 -8.15 19.24
C GLU A 87 2.34 -8.57 18.48
N ASN A 88 2.19 -9.32 17.39
CA ASN A 88 3.33 -9.76 16.58
C ASN A 88 4.04 -8.59 15.88
N ALA A 89 3.42 -7.43 15.82
CA ALA A 89 3.98 -6.22 15.21
C ALA A 89 4.34 -5.14 16.23
N ASN A 90 4.52 -5.49 17.51
CA ASN A 90 4.76 -4.51 18.58
C ASN A 90 6.05 -3.71 18.42
N TYR A 91 7.00 -4.18 17.66
CA TYR A 91 8.26 -3.49 17.44
C TYR A 91 8.35 -2.87 16.03
N ILE A 92 7.20 -2.74 15.36
CA ILE A 92 7.08 -2.16 14.01
C ILE A 92 6.33 -0.85 14.13
N THR A 93 6.98 0.27 13.79
CA THR A 93 6.33 1.58 13.76
C THR A 93 6.97 2.48 12.70
N GLY A 94 6.21 3.38 12.14
CA GLY A 94 6.67 4.32 11.12
C GLY A 94 6.90 3.68 9.76
N GLN A 95 6.41 2.48 9.53
CA GLN A 95 6.66 1.72 8.32
C GLN A 95 5.46 1.74 7.38
N THR A 96 5.76 1.59 6.09
CA THR A 96 4.76 1.31 5.07
C THR A 96 4.94 -0.12 4.59
N LEU A 97 3.91 -0.94 4.77
CA LEU A 97 3.91 -2.31 4.28
C LEU A 97 3.24 -2.34 2.90
N HIS A 98 4.03 -2.62 1.88
CA HIS A 98 3.55 -2.74 0.51
C HIS A 98 2.99 -4.13 0.26
N VAL A 99 1.76 -4.19 -0.28
CA VAL A 99 1.06 -5.44 -0.59
C VAL A 99 0.65 -5.36 -2.06
N ASN A 100 1.54 -5.78 -2.96
CA ASN A 100 1.39 -5.44 -4.38
C ASN A 100 1.88 -6.53 -5.35
N GLY A 101 2.20 -7.73 -4.86
CA GLY A 101 2.65 -8.81 -5.74
C GLY A 101 3.98 -8.54 -6.46
N GLY A 102 4.78 -7.61 -5.94
CA GLY A 102 6.06 -7.22 -6.52
C GLY A 102 5.97 -6.06 -7.51
N LEU A 103 4.78 -5.45 -7.66
CA LEU A 103 4.58 -4.32 -8.58
C LEU A 103 5.56 -3.17 -8.31
N ALA A 104 5.88 -2.92 -7.07
CA ALA A 104 6.86 -1.93 -6.66
C ALA A 104 7.73 -2.50 -5.54
N LEU A 105 9.02 -2.48 -5.74
CA LEU A 105 10.01 -2.98 -4.80
C LEU A 105 10.70 -1.78 -4.14
N ILE A 106 10.02 -1.21 -3.20
CA ILE A 106 10.42 0.05 -2.57
C ILE A 106 10.80 -0.17 -1.12
#